data_1202a608fe865d8deb97ec27b3599e55
#
_entry.id   1202a608fe865d8deb97ec27b3599e55
#
_cell.length_a   1.000
_cell.length_b   1.000
_cell.length_c   1.000
_cell.angle_alpha   90.00
_cell.angle_beta   90.00
_cell.angle_gamma   90.00
#
_symmetry.space_group_name_H-M   'P 1'
#
loop_
_entity.id
_entity.type
_entity.pdbx_description
1 polymer ?
#
loop_
_entity_poly.entity_id
_entity_poly.type
_entity_poly.pdbx_seq_one_letter_code
_entity_poly.pdbx_strand_id
1 'polypeptide(L)'
;MNWRFALLSLPIAVLAFQAISGLMYTTTTALDGRYFSLGKVQLKDGKMIDVSHSLRVVDGRFYAVTRKGDAIMETSGVAEHRIPDKYRLRVEKGEVRSLGGLASDELIFDLLYAQNEGSVINLEKMDTCLYGKETHQVFCP
;
A
#
# COMPACT_ATOMS: atom_id res chain seq x y z
N MET A 1 24.52 37.57 -26.22
CA MET A 1 23.61 36.59 -25.61
C MET A 1 22.28 37.31 -25.32
N ASN A 2 21.21 36.94 -26.01
CA ASN A 2 19.98 37.72 -26.01
C ASN A 2 19.18 37.52 -24.72
N TRP A 3 19.20 38.48 -23.82
CA TRP A 3 18.44 38.53 -22.55
C TRP A 3 16.95 38.18 -22.72
N ARG A 4 16.37 38.42 -23.89
CA ARG A 4 14.97 38.09 -24.18
C ARG A 4 14.68 36.60 -24.19
N PHE A 5 15.63 35.74 -24.49
CA PHE A 5 15.48 34.29 -24.42
C PHE A 5 15.59 33.75 -22.99
N ALA A 6 16.37 34.40 -22.12
CA ALA A 6 16.49 34.02 -20.71
C ALA A 6 15.19 34.28 -19.92
N LEU A 7 14.44 35.34 -20.28
CA LEU A 7 13.17 35.68 -19.62
C LEU A 7 12.02 34.75 -20.01
N LEU A 8 12.07 34.10 -21.19
CA LEU A 8 11.05 33.16 -21.64
C LEU A 8 11.32 31.70 -21.17
N SER A 9 12.58 31.36 -20.91
CA SER A 9 12.95 30.02 -20.47
C SER A 9 12.59 29.72 -18.99
N LEU A 10 12.55 30.76 -18.17
CA LEU A 10 12.27 30.62 -16.73
C LEU A 10 10.83 30.13 -16.45
N PRO A 11 9.76 30.71 -17.03
CA PRO A 11 8.40 30.20 -16.81
C PRO A 11 8.18 28.80 -17.40
N ILE A 12 8.83 28.44 -18.51
CA ILE A 12 8.73 27.10 -19.09
C ILE A 12 9.39 26.05 -18.18
N ALA A 13 10.55 26.38 -17.59
CA ALA A 13 11.23 25.50 -16.64
C ALA A 13 10.41 25.28 -15.36
N VAL A 14 9.77 26.32 -14.84
CA VAL A 14 8.89 26.22 -13.66
C VAL A 14 7.66 25.38 -13.96
N LEU A 15 7.01 25.55 -15.11
CA LEU A 15 5.87 24.74 -15.52
C LEU A 15 6.25 23.27 -15.73
N ALA A 16 7.40 23.00 -16.35
CA ALA A 16 7.90 21.64 -16.53
C ALA A 16 8.23 20.97 -15.18
N PHE A 17 8.84 21.71 -14.25
CA PHE A 17 9.13 21.20 -12.91
C PHE A 17 7.86 20.87 -12.12
N GLN A 18 6.83 21.72 -12.18
CA GLN A 18 5.53 21.47 -11.55
C GLN A 18 4.82 20.25 -12.15
N ALA A 19 4.88 20.08 -13.48
CA ALA A 19 4.30 18.94 -14.16
C ALA A 19 4.99 17.62 -13.76
N ILE A 20 6.32 17.63 -13.63
CA ILE A 20 7.09 16.45 -13.22
C ILE A 20 6.86 16.13 -11.74
N SER A 21 6.82 17.13 -10.86
CA SER A 21 6.58 16.92 -9.43
C SER A 21 5.19 16.35 -9.15
N GLY A 22 4.17 16.72 -9.93
CA GLY A 22 2.83 16.17 -9.84
C GLY A 22 2.70 14.71 -10.30
N LEU A 23 3.69 14.18 -11.03
CA LEU A 23 3.73 12.78 -11.48
C LEU A 23 4.43 11.84 -10.47
N MET A 24 5.13 12.38 -9.48
CA MET A 24 5.88 11.59 -8.50
C MET A 24 5.03 11.26 -7.28
N TYR A 25 5.21 10.04 -6.76
CA TYR A 25 4.66 9.66 -5.46
C TYR A 25 5.50 10.25 -4.34
N THR A 26 4.83 10.82 -3.36
CA THR A 26 5.44 11.38 -2.14
C THR A 26 4.81 10.76 -0.90
N THR A 27 5.56 10.64 0.18
CA THR A 27 5.03 10.17 1.46
C THR A 27 3.88 11.06 1.92
N THR A 28 2.82 10.45 2.46
CA THR A 28 1.60 11.17 2.87
C THR A 28 1.11 10.75 4.24
N THR A 29 0.63 11.71 5.01
CA THR A 29 -0.11 11.49 6.27
C THR A 29 -1.63 11.44 6.07
N ALA A 30 -2.10 11.62 4.83
CA ALA A 30 -3.54 11.63 4.51
C ALA A 30 -4.24 10.29 4.75
N LEU A 31 -3.46 9.22 4.97
CA LEU A 31 -3.96 7.89 5.32
C LEU A 31 -3.73 7.54 6.80
N ASP A 32 -3.21 8.45 7.61
CA ASP A 32 -2.92 8.16 9.01
C ASP A 32 -4.20 7.70 9.73
N GLY A 33 -4.09 6.57 10.42
CA GLY A 33 -5.23 5.94 11.07
C GLY A 33 -4.98 4.46 11.37
N ARG A 34 -6.03 3.83 11.88
CA ARG A 34 -6.10 2.39 12.11
C ARG A 34 -7.25 1.82 11.31
N TYR A 35 -6.99 0.76 10.59
CA TYR A 35 -7.95 0.12 9.71
C TYR A 35 -7.92 -1.38 9.92
N PHE A 36 -9.07 -2.03 9.73
CA PHE A 36 -9.24 -3.46 9.90
C PHE A 36 -9.99 -4.05 8.72
N SER A 37 -9.66 -5.28 8.39
CA SER A 37 -10.40 -6.09 7.44
C SER A 37 -10.58 -7.49 8.01
N LEU A 38 -11.78 -8.03 7.91
CA LEU A 38 -12.13 -9.37 8.37
C LEU A 38 -12.78 -10.14 7.22
N GLY A 39 -12.46 -11.41 7.11
CA GLY A 39 -13.02 -12.26 6.07
C GLY A 39 -12.79 -13.74 6.34
N LYS A 40 -13.23 -14.55 5.38
CA LYS A 40 -12.99 -16.01 5.37
C LYS A 40 -12.45 -16.40 4.01
N VAL A 41 -11.52 -17.33 4.01
CA VAL A 41 -10.92 -17.90 2.80
C VAL A 41 -11.13 -19.40 2.81
N GLN A 42 -11.53 -19.95 1.68
CA GLN A 42 -11.59 -21.39 1.47
C GLN A 42 -10.24 -21.89 0.97
N LEU A 43 -9.66 -22.82 1.68
CA LEU A 43 -8.43 -23.51 1.28
C LEU A 43 -8.71 -24.52 0.15
N LYS A 44 -7.65 -25.03 -0.47
CA LYS A 44 -7.72 -26.03 -1.55
C LYS A 44 -8.43 -27.33 -1.13
N ASP A 45 -8.32 -27.70 0.15
CA ASP A 45 -8.99 -28.85 0.74
C ASP A 45 -10.47 -28.61 1.09
N GLY A 46 -11.00 -27.40 0.80
CA GLY A 46 -12.36 -26.99 1.09
C GLY A 46 -12.59 -26.43 2.49
N LYS A 47 -11.58 -26.46 3.37
CA LYS A 47 -11.67 -25.90 4.71
C LYS A 47 -11.78 -24.38 4.68
N MET A 48 -12.68 -23.83 5.46
CA MET A 48 -12.81 -22.39 5.67
C MET A 48 -11.94 -21.93 6.84
N ILE A 49 -11.14 -20.91 6.64
CA ILE A 49 -10.34 -20.27 7.70
C ILE A 49 -10.66 -18.78 7.80
N ASP A 50 -10.57 -18.25 9.01
CA ASP A 50 -10.71 -16.82 9.24
C ASP A 50 -9.45 -16.08 8.82
N VAL A 51 -9.67 -14.90 8.19
CA VAL A 51 -8.61 -14.00 7.80
C VAL A 51 -8.87 -12.63 8.42
N SER A 52 -7.86 -12.07 9.06
CA SER A 52 -7.92 -10.72 9.58
C SER A 52 -6.68 -9.93 9.16
N HIS A 53 -6.91 -8.67 8.83
CA HIS A 53 -5.86 -7.71 8.53
C HIS A 53 -6.00 -6.50 9.44
N SER A 54 -4.91 -6.10 10.04
CA SER A 54 -4.78 -4.86 10.79
C SER A 54 -3.78 -3.98 10.09
N LEU A 55 -4.18 -2.78 9.70
CA LEU A 55 -3.35 -1.78 9.07
C LEU A 55 -3.30 -0.54 9.95
N ARG A 56 -2.12 -0.12 10.34
CA ARG A 56 -1.87 1.13 11.04
C ARG A 56 -0.98 2.02 10.19
N VAL A 57 -1.38 3.26 9.99
CA VAL A 57 -0.57 4.29 9.33
C VAL A 57 -0.34 5.42 10.32
N VAL A 58 0.92 5.81 10.50
CA VAL A 58 1.35 6.90 11.39
C VAL A 58 2.51 7.63 10.74
N ASP A 59 2.38 8.94 10.63
CA ASP A 59 3.39 9.82 10.02
C ASP A 59 3.83 9.34 8.63
N GLY A 60 2.85 8.86 7.83
CA GLY A 60 3.09 8.37 6.47
C GLY A 60 3.81 7.02 6.40
N ARG A 61 3.97 6.32 7.50
CA ARG A 61 4.49 4.95 7.53
C ARG A 61 3.39 3.98 7.91
N PHE A 62 3.34 2.84 7.22
CA PHE A 62 2.39 1.80 7.54
C PHE A 62 3.03 0.59 8.20
N TYR A 63 2.24 -0.07 9.01
CA TYR A 63 2.50 -1.37 9.60
C TYR A 63 1.24 -2.21 9.51
N ALA A 64 1.34 -3.37 8.90
CA ALA A 64 0.22 -4.27 8.69
C ALA A 64 0.52 -5.65 9.27
N VAL A 65 -0.48 -6.25 9.89
CA VAL A 65 -0.45 -7.64 10.35
C VAL A 65 -1.60 -8.38 9.69
N THR A 66 -1.26 -9.44 8.97
CA THR A 66 -2.23 -10.36 8.38
C THR A 66 -2.21 -11.67 9.14
N ARG A 67 -3.38 -12.11 9.58
CA ARG A 67 -3.59 -13.43 10.16
C ARG A 67 -4.49 -14.25 9.24
N LYS A 68 -4.07 -15.47 8.94
CA LYS A 68 -4.80 -16.41 8.08
C LYS A 68 -4.81 -17.76 8.79
N GLY A 69 -5.87 -18.04 9.55
CA GLY A 69 -5.85 -19.08 10.56
C GLY A 69 -4.74 -18.80 11.58
N ASP A 70 -3.81 -19.74 11.74
CA ASP A 70 -2.65 -19.62 12.63
C ASP A 70 -1.40 -19.02 11.95
N ALA A 71 -1.46 -18.75 10.63
CA ALA A 71 -0.40 -18.08 9.92
C ALA A 71 -0.40 -16.57 10.24
N ILE A 72 0.78 -16.01 10.45
CA ILE A 72 0.96 -14.58 10.78
C ILE A 72 2.03 -14.00 9.87
N MET A 73 1.67 -12.91 9.19
CA MET A 73 2.56 -12.12 8.33
C MET A 73 2.57 -10.67 8.79
N GLU A 74 3.74 -10.08 8.82
CA GLU A 74 3.93 -8.66 9.15
C GLU A 74 4.55 -7.94 7.96
N THR A 75 4.02 -6.77 7.64
CA THR A 75 4.47 -5.96 6.51
C THR A 75 4.56 -4.51 6.93
N SER A 76 5.61 -3.82 6.52
CA SER A 76 5.78 -2.39 6.81
C SER A 76 6.38 -1.65 5.63
N GLY A 77 6.19 -0.34 5.62
CA GLY A 77 6.71 0.53 4.57
C GLY A 77 6.16 1.93 4.65
N VAL A 78 5.99 2.58 3.53
CA VAL A 78 5.53 3.96 3.42
C VAL A 78 4.18 4.06 2.73
N ALA A 79 3.37 4.99 3.22
CA ALA A 79 2.14 5.42 2.57
C ALA A 79 2.46 6.59 1.65
N GLU A 80 2.10 6.49 0.39
CA GLU A 80 2.45 7.45 -0.64
C GLU A 80 1.21 7.96 -1.36
N HIS A 81 1.30 9.20 -1.83
CA HIS A 81 0.26 9.89 -2.57
C HIS A 81 0.84 10.49 -3.86
N ARG A 82 0.03 10.51 -4.90
CA ARG A 82 0.26 11.24 -6.14
C ARG A 82 -1.00 11.99 -6.55
N ILE A 83 -0.84 13.23 -6.94
CA ILE A 83 -1.94 14.07 -7.43
C ILE A 83 -2.58 13.45 -8.69
N PRO A 84 -3.94 13.48 -8.85
CA PRO A 84 -4.90 14.16 -7.97
C PRO A 84 -5.30 13.39 -6.71
N ASP A 85 -5.53 12.07 -6.76
CA ASP A 85 -6.09 11.27 -5.65
C ASP A 85 -5.62 9.82 -5.71
N LYS A 86 -4.35 9.59 -6.03
CA LYS A 86 -3.79 8.24 -6.09
C LYS A 86 -2.99 7.95 -4.84
N TYR A 87 -3.39 6.92 -4.11
CA TYR A 87 -2.73 6.45 -2.90
C TYR A 87 -2.17 5.06 -3.11
N ARG A 88 -1.06 4.75 -2.42
CA ARG A 88 -0.49 3.42 -2.39
C ARG A 88 0.30 3.17 -1.12
N LEU A 89 0.44 1.89 -0.78
CA LEU A 89 1.40 1.42 0.21
C LEU A 89 2.58 0.79 -0.54
N ARG A 90 3.79 1.25 -0.26
CA ARG A 90 5.01 0.65 -0.80
C ARG A 90 5.72 -0.12 0.30
N VAL A 91 5.88 -1.42 0.10
CA VAL A 91 6.51 -2.33 1.06
C VAL A 91 8.01 -2.09 1.12
N GLU A 92 8.55 -1.93 2.32
CA GLU A 92 9.98 -1.87 2.60
C GLU A 92 10.47 -3.13 3.31
N LYS A 93 9.62 -3.74 4.13
CA LYS A 93 9.93 -4.96 4.85
C LYS A 93 8.70 -5.83 5.01
N GLY A 94 8.88 -7.13 4.81
CA GLY A 94 7.86 -8.14 5.10
C GLY A 94 8.47 -9.36 5.78
N GLU A 95 7.73 -9.98 6.70
CA GLU A 95 8.16 -11.14 7.45
C GLU A 95 6.99 -12.09 7.72
N VAL A 96 7.21 -13.36 7.44
CA VAL A 96 6.29 -14.43 7.87
C VAL A 96 6.73 -14.92 9.23
N ARG A 97 5.93 -14.63 10.26
CA ARG A 97 6.20 -15.06 11.64
C ARG A 97 5.86 -16.52 11.88
N SER A 98 4.78 -17.00 11.25
CA SER A 98 4.32 -18.37 11.36
C SER A 98 3.56 -18.76 10.10
N LEU A 99 3.77 -19.97 9.61
CA LEU A 99 2.96 -20.55 8.54
C LEU A 99 1.68 -21.21 9.07
N GLY A 100 1.59 -21.47 10.39
CA GLY A 100 0.39 -22.03 11.02
C GLY A 100 -0.05 -23.39 10.46
N GLY A 101 0.87 -24.15 9.85
CA GLY A 101 0.55 -25.42 9.18
C GLY A 101 -0.03 -25.26 7.76
N LEU A 102 -0.16 -24.02 7.25
CA LEU A 102 -0.57 -23.78 5.86
C LEU A 102 0.59 -24.02 4.90
N ALA A 103 0.29 -24.56 3.73
CA ALA A 103 1.26 -24.65 2.66
C ALA A 103 1.61 -23.25 2.12
N SER A 104 2.86 -23.03 1.74
CA SER A 104 3.31 -21.72 1.24
C SER A 104 2.58 -21.27 -0.02
N ASP A 105 2.10 -22.21 -0.84
CA ASP A 105 1.33 -21.93 -2.04
C ASP A 105 -0.12 -21.44 -1.75
N GLU A 106 -0.66 -21.73 -0.56
CA GLU A 106 -1.94 -21.18 -0.09
C GLU A 106 -1.84 -19.73 0.39
N LEU A 107 -0.64 -19.27 0.69
CA LEU A 107 -0.33 -17.90 1.11
C LEU A 107 0.26 -17.04 -0.03
N ILE A 108 0.37 -17.57 -1.23
CA ILE A 108 1.23 -17.03 -2.30
C ILE A 108 0.91 -15.57 -2.64
N PHE A 109 -0.36 -15.17 -2.63
CA PHE A 109 -0.75 -13.79 -2.90
C PHE A 109 -0.34 -12.84 -1.76
N ASP A 110 -0.55 -13.26 -0.52
CA ASP A 110 -0.18 -12.46 0.65
C ASP A 110 1.35 -12.39 0.78
N LEU A 111 2.05 -13.48 0.47
CA LEU A 111 3.51 -13.55 0.47
C LEU A 111 4.14 -12.62 -0.56
N LEU A 112 3.56 -12.50 -1.76
CA LEU A 112 4.05 -11.60 -2.81
C LEU A 112 4.11 -10.15 -2.35
N TYR A 113 3.11 -9.70 -1.60
CA TYR A 113 3.05 -8.33 -1.10
C TYR A 113 3.71 -8.16 0.27
N ALA A 114 3.76 -9.22 1.07
CA ALA A 114 4.31 -9.16 2.41
C ALA A 114 5.85 -9.26 2.46
N GLN A 115 6.47 -10.00 1.54
CA GLN A 115 7.91 -10.28 1.61
C GLN A 115 8.76 -9.50 0.60
N ASN A 116 8.18 -9.04 -0.49
CA ASN A 116 8.95 -8.39 -1.54
C ASN A 116 9.09 -6.88 -1.28
N GLU A 117 10.29 -6.45 -0.94
CA GLU A 117 10.64 -5.04 -0.92
C GLU A 117 10.32 -4.39 -2.28
N GLY A 118 9.71 -3.22 -2.24
CA GLY A 118 9.28 -2.49 -3.42
C GLY A 118 7.89 -2.89 -3.95
N SER A 119 7.25 -3.93 -3.40
CA SER A 119 5.85 -4.25 -3.72
C SER A 119 4.93 -3.08 -3.41
N VAL A 120 3.93 -2.88 -4.25
CA VAL A 120 3.00 -1.76 -4.18
C VAL A 120 1.58 -2.25 -4.11
N ILE A 121 0.81 -1.73 -3.16
CA ILE A 121 -0.63 -1.94 -3.03
C ILE A 121 -1.31 -0.60 -3.31
N ASN A 122 -1.98 -0.48 -4.45
CA ASN A 122 -2.73 0.72 -4.79
C ASN A 122 -4.01 0.78 -3.97
N LEU A 123 -4.29 1.95 -3.41
CA LEU A 123 -5.44 2.18 -2.55
C LEU A 123 -6.42 3.15 -3.20
N GLU A 124 -7.69 2.89 -2.98
CA GLU A 124 -8.79 3.79 -3.29
C GLU A 124 -9.53 4.15 -2.01
N LYS A 125 -9.76 5.45 -1.80
CA LYS A 125 -10.59 5.90 -0.67
C LYS A 125 -12.05 5.65 -0.96
N MET A 126 -12.73 4.98 -0.01
CA MET A 126 -14.16 4.71 -0.04
C MET A 126 -14.76 5.27 1.26
N ASP A 127 -15.04 6.57 1.27
CA ASP A 127 -15.45 7.31 2.46
C ASP A 127 -14.38 7.21 3.57
N THR A 128 -14.67 6.54 4.67
CA THR A 128 -13.73 6.31 5.79
C THR A 128 -12.87 5.06 5.61
N CYS A 129 -13.20 4.22 4.63
CA CYS A 129 -12.51 2.96 4.35
C CYS A 129 -11.48 3.12 3.22
N LEU A 130 -10.58 2.15 3.11
CA LEU A 130 -9.59 2.02 2.06
C LEU A 130 -9.81 0.70 1.31
N TYR A 131 -9.81 0.73 -0.01
CA TYR A 131 -9.85 -0.46 -0.84
C TYR A 131 -8.49 -0.73 -1.47
N GLY A 132 -7.93 -1.89 -1.18
CA GLY A 132 -6.68 -2.39 -1.79
C GLY A 132 -6.97 -3.09 -3.11
N LYS A 133 -6.49 -2.53 -4.23
CA LYS A 133 -6.82 -3.01 -5.58
C LYS A 133 -6.24 -4.39 -5.87
N GLU A 134 -5.01 -4.63 -5.49
CA GLU A 134 -4.30 -5.88 -5.74
C GLU A 134 -4.76 -7.01 -4.81
N THR A 135 -5.16 -6.66 -3.60
CA THR A 135 -5.57 -7.63 -2.57
C THR A 135 -7.09 -7.84 -2.51
N HIS A 136 -7.86 -6.99 -3.19
CA HIS A 136 -9.32 -6.97 -3.16
C HIS A 136 -9.90 -6.89 -1.73
N GLN A 137 -9.22 -6.17 -0.84
CA GLN A 137 -9.56 -6.04 0.56
C GLN A 137 -10.09 -4.64 0.86
N VAL A 138 -11.10 -4.57 1.72
CA VAL A 138 -11.62 -3.31 2.26
C VAL A 138 -11.15 -3.20 3.70
N PHE A 139 -10.48 -2.10 4.01
CA PHE A 139 -9.98 -1.77 5.33
C PHE A 139 -10.79 -0.60 5.89
N CYS A 140 -11.49 -0.81 6.98
CA CYS A 140 -12.29 0.21 7.66
C CYS A 140 -11.76 0.49 9.06
N PRO A 141 -12.00 1.72 9.58
CA PRO A 141 -11.62 2.09 10.95
C PRO A 141 -12.29 1.24 12.01
#